data_673d85aef4016adb244bd894194654cc
#
_entry.id   673d85aef4016adb244bd894194654cc
#
_cell.length_a   1.000
_cell.length_b   1.000
_cell.length_c   1.000
_cell.angle_alpha   90.00
_cell.angle_beta   90.00
_cell.angle_gamma   90.00
#
_symmetry.space_group_name_H-M   'P 1'
#
loop_
_entity.id
_entity.type
_entity.pdbx_description
1 polymer ?
#
loop_
_entity_poly.entity_id
_entity_poly.type
_entity_poly.pdbx_seq_one_letter_code
_entity_poly.pdbx_strand_id
1 'polypeptide(L)'
;LLKSRMPAPPEEAPPFGFAEDPIQRAESERLAMDAVMEAERVLGHEPRDVSAQKKGWDIESRDHRTGHLRFIEVKGRQADGRAVILTKNEILASLNAPDAYILAIVLIEAGFTREPVYVRRFFDRSPGFAETAVVFNVDDLLSIGKNASLG
;
A
#
# COMPACT_ATOMS: atom_id res chain seq x y z
N LEU A 1 0.46 5.53 19.81
CA LEU A 1 0.99 5.93 19.91
C LEU A 1 1.34 5.90 19.78
N LEU A 2 0.92 5.75 19.60
CA LEU A 2 1.53 6.09 19.74
C LEU A 2 2.08 6.18 19.81
N LYS A 3 1.88 5.60 19.46
CA LYS A 3 2.54 5.90 19.82
C LYS A 3 2.78 5.97 19.68
N SER A 4 2.42 5.98 19.49
CA SER A 4 2.76 6.33 19.74
C SER A 4 2.56 6.70 19.62
N ARG A 5 2.12 6.75 19.51
CA ARG A 5 2.16 7.39 19.73
C ARG A 5 1.82 8.09 19.41
N MET A 6 1.52 8.47 19.20
CA MET A 6 1.45 9.32 19.10
C MET A 6 1.27 10.05 19.03
N PRO A 7 1.04 10.44 18.88
CA PRO A 7 1.01 11.39 18.76
C PRO A 7 1.15 12.00 18.72
N ALA A 8 1.16 12.37 18.70
CA ALA A 8 1.40 13.28 18.57
C ALA A 8 1.25 13.84 18.46
N PRO A 9 1.42 14.40 18.61
CA PRO A 9 1.29 15.27 18.37
C PRO A 9 1.15 16.02 17.93
N PRO A 10 0.85 16.54 17.97
CA PRO A 10 0.94 17.23 16.97
C PRO A 10 1.70 18.14 16.73
N GLU A 11 2.35 18.46 16.89
CA GLU A 11 3.07 19.03 16.56
C GLU A 11 3.95 18.57 16.13
N GLU A 12 4.46 18.36 16.14
CA GLU A 12 5.36 17.93 15.58
C GLU A 12 5.02 17.22 14.69
N ALA A 13 5.38 17.48 13.95
CA ALA A 13 5.01 16.94 12.85
C ALA A 13 4.92 15.63 13.05
N PRO A 14 3.97 15.15 12.71
CA PRO A 14 3.92 13.87 12.74
C PRO A 14 4.91 13.48 11.84
N PRO A 15 5.53 12.55 12.21
CA PRO A 15 6.70 12.15 11.53
C PRO A 15 6.44 11.57 10.19
N PHE A 16 5.20 11.39 9.82
CA PHE A 16 5.02 10.70 8.60
C PHE A 16 4.09 11.46 7.73
N GLY A 17 4.57 11.92 6.66
CA GLY A 17 3.76 12.47 5.60
C GLY A 17 3.45 13.92 5.68
N PHE A 18 3.78 14.55 6.80
CA PHE A 18 3.41 15.86 6.84
C PHE A 18 4.23 16.73 6.09
N ALA A 19 5.44 16.41 5.85
CA ALA A 19 6.35 17.28 5.15
C ALA A 19 6.07 17.31 3.66
N GLU A 20 5.31 16.36 3.18
CA GLU A 20 5.07 16.24 1.75
C GLU A 20 3.92 17.14 1.36
N ASP A 21 4.11 18.01 0.38
CA ASP A 21 3.03 18.87 -0.05
C ASP A 21 2.04 18.06 -0.93
N PRO A 22 0.82 18.58 -1.13
CA PRO A 22 -0.21 17.85 -1.87
C PRO A 22 0.17 17.50 -3.30
N ILE A 23 0.97 18.35 -3.97
CA ILE A 23 1.36 18.10 -5.34
C ILE A 23 2.36 16.94 -5.38
N GLN A 24 3.34 16.94 -4.48
CA GLN A 24 4.29 15.84 -4.39
C GLN A 24 3.60 14.54 -4.04
N ARG A 25 2.62 14.58 -3.14
CA ARG A 25 1.88 13.38 -2.77
C ARG A 25 1.11 12.83 -3.95
N ALA A 26 0.43 13.70 -4.71
CA ALA A 26 -0.32 13.27 -5.88
C ALA A 26 0.60 12.64 -6.92
N GLU A 27 1.78 13.22 -7.11
CA GLU A 27 2.76 12.70 -8.05
C GLU A 27 3.28 11.33 -7.59
N SER A 28 3.57 11.19 -6.31
CA SER A 28 4.04 9.91 -5.76
C SER A 28 2.98 8.83 -5.91
N GLU A 29 1.72 9.18 -5.67
CA GLU A 29 0.62 8.23 -5.82
C GLU A 29 0.48 7.78 -7.26
N ARG A 30 0.59 8.72 -8.20
CA ARG A 30 0.49 8.40 -9.62
C ARG A 30 1.65 7.49 -10.06
N LEU A 31 2.87 7.82 -9.65
CA LEU A 31 4.04 7.01 -9.98
C LEU A 31 3.91 5.59 -9.44
N ALA A 32 3.43 5.48 -8.20
CA ALA A 32 3.26 4.18 -7.58
C ALA A 32 2.18 3.35 -8.29
N MET A 33 1.05 3.97 -8.64
CA MET A 33 0.00 3.29 -9.38
C MET A 33 0.50 2.80 -10.73
N ASP A 34 1.21 3.66 -11.46
CA ASP A 34 1.75 3.27 -12.77
C ASP A 34 2.72 2.11 -12.64
N ALA A 35 3.56 2.11 -11.62
CA ALA A 35 4.53 1.05 -11.40
C ALA A 35 3.85 -0.29 -11.14
N VAL A 36 2.79 -0.31 -10.35
CA VAL A 36 2.07 -1.55 -10.04
C VAL A 36 1.27 -2.03 -11.25
N MET A 37 0.61 -1.11 -11.96
CA MET A 37 -0.11 -1.47 -13.18
C MET A 37 0.83 -2.14 -14.18
N GLU A 38 2.02 -1.57 -14.34
CA GLU A 38 3.00 -2.14 -15.27
C GLU A 38 3.52 -3.49 -14.77
N ALA A 39 3.79 -3.61 -13.47
CA ALA A 39 4.26 -4.88 -12.91
C ALA A 39 3.24 -6.00 -13.17
N GLU A 40 1.95 -5.70 -13.01
CA GLU A 40 0.91 -6.70 -13.26
C GLU A 40 0.85 -7.08 -14.76
N ARG A 41 1.05 -6.11 -15.65
CA ARG A 41 1.08 -6.40 -17.09
C ARG A 41 2.27 -7.28 -17.45
N VAL A 42 3.42 -7.02 -16.85
CA VAL A 42 4.63 -7.82 -17.10
C VAL A 42 4.42 -9.27 -16.64
N LEU A 43 3.66 -9.47 -15.55
CA LEU A 43 3.30 -10.80 -15.09
C LEU A 43 2.27 -11.49 -16.01
N GLY A 44 1.72 -10.75 -16.96
CA GLY A 44 0.71 -11.29 -17.88
C GLY A 44 -0.72 -11.15 -17.37
N HIS A 45 -0.92 -10.45 -16.27
CA HIS A 45 -2.25 -10.24 -15.72
C HIS A 45 -2.94 -9.04 -16.38
N GLU A 46 -4.20 -8.82 -16.06
CA GLU A 46 -5.00 -7.75 -16.63
C GLU A 46 -5.44 -6.80 -15.51
N PRO A 47 -4.62 -5.77 -15.20
CA PRO A 47 -4.95 -4.85 -14.13
C PRO A 47 -5.93 -3.77 -14.59
N ARG A 48 -6.76 -3.32 -13.65
CA ARG A 48 -7.71 -2.25 -13.86
C ARG A 48 -7.69 -1.35 -12.64
N ASP A 49 -7.57 -0.04 -12.85
CA ASP A 49 -7.60 0.96 -11.78
C ASP A 49 -9.03 1.15 -11.33
N VAL A 50 -9.33 0.81 -10.08
CA VAL A 50 -10.63 0.99 -9.46
C VAL A 50 -10.55 1.89 -8.23
N SER A 51 -9.47 2.66 -8.12
CA SER A 51 -9.22 3.47 -6.92
C SER A 51 -10.34 4.47 -6.62
N ALA A 52 -11.01 4.97 -7.66
CA ALA A 52 -12.11 5.92 -7.47
C ALA A 52 -13.33 5.28 -6.80
N GLN A 53 -13.43 3.97 -6.79
CA GLN A 53 -14.58 3.27 -6.22
C GLN A 53 -14.48 3.06 -4.70
N LYS A 54 -13.33 3.31 -4.12
CA LYS A 54 -13.09 3.28 -2.67
C LYS A 54 -13.53 1.99 -2.01
N LYS A 55 -13.11 0.88 -2.61
CA LYS A 55 -13.48 -0.46 -2.15
C LYS A 55 -12.57 -1.00 -1.04
N GLY A 56 -11.47 -0.32 -0.74
CA GLY A 56 -10.44 -0.82 0.17
C GLY A 56 -9.25 -1.36 -0.58
N TRP A 57 -9.22 -1.20 -1.90
CA TRP A 57 -8.07 -1.50 -2.76
C TRP A 57 -8.14 -0.61 -3.99
N ASP A 58 -7.01 -0.45 -4.67
CA ASP A 58 -6.86 0.48 -5.79
C ASP A 58 -6.93 -0.20 -7.16
N ILE A 59 -6.51 -1.46 -7.24
CA ILE A 59 -6.39 -2.16 -8.52
C ILE A 59 -7.06 -3.53 -8.38
N GLU A 60 -7.84 -3.90 -9.40
CA GLU A 60 -8.31 -5.28 -9.58
C GLU A 60 -7.56 -5.85 -10.77
N SER A 61 -6.79 -6.89 -10.55
CA SER A 61 -5.99 -7.49 -11.59
C SER A 61 -6.39 -8.94 -11.78
N ARG A 62 -6.78 -9.31 -12.99
CA ARG A 62 -7.21 -10.68 -13.26
C ARG A 62 -6.00 -11.54 -13.58
N ASP A 63 -5.80 -12.57 -12.79
CA ASP A 63 -4.74 -13.54 -13.02
C ASP A 63 -5.07 -14.31 -14.29
N HIS A 64 -4.16 -14.24 -15.26
CA HIS A 64 -4.42 -14.84 -16.57
C HIS A 64 -4.45 -16.35 -16.53
N ARG A 65 -3.86 -16.97 -15.52
CA ARG A 65 -3.82 -18.44 -15.42
C ARG A 65 -5.04 -19.01 -14.74
N THR A 66 -5.58 -18.31 -13.73
CA THR A 66 -6.68 -18.82 -12.92
C THR A 66 -8.00 -18.11 -13.17
N GLY A 67 -7.94 -16.89 -13.72
CA GLY A 67 -9.12 -16.05 -13.87
C GLY A 67 -9.55 -15.36 -12.58
N HIS A 68 -8.85 -15.61 -11.47
CA HIS A 68 -9.21 -15.00 -10.19
C HIS A 68 -8.72 -13.57 -10.13
N LEU A 69 -9.42 -12.74 -9.37
CA LEU A 69 -9.01 -11.35 -9.17
C LEU A 69 -7.99 -11.24 -8.05
N ARG A 70 -7.04 -10.35 -8.26
CA ARG A 70 -6.06 -9.91 -7.27
C ARG A 70 -6.49 -8.51 -6.87
N PHE A 71 -6.60 -8.23 -5.58
CA PHE A 71 -7.02 -6.93 -5.06
C PHE A 71 -5.79 -6.24 -4.48
N ILE A 72 -5.36 -5.17 -5.11
CA ILE A 72 -4.06 -4.57 -4.78
C ILE A 72 -4.27 -3.16 -4.24
N GLU A 73 -3.82 -2.94 -3.01
CA GLU A 73 -3.76 -1.61 -2.41
C GLU A 73 -2.35 -1.06 -2.63
N VAL A 74 -2.23 0.14 -3.20
CA VAL A 74 -0.94 0.71 -3.58
C VAL A 74 -0.54 1.80 -2.60
N LYS A 75 0.68 1.69 -2.06
CA LYS A 75 1.24 2.71 -1.16
C LYS A 75 2.61 3.13 -1.69
N GLY A 76 2.67 4.35 -2.23
CA GLY A 76 3.93 4.94 -2.65
C GLY A 76 4.58 5.69 -1.49
N ARG A 77 5.88 5.54 -1.33
CA ARG A 77 6.62 6.23 -0.28
C ARG A 77 7.99 6.64 -0.80
N GLN A 78 8.44 7.82 -0.38
CA GLN A 78 9.83 8.19 -0.64
C GLN A 78 10.75 7.16 0.02
N ALA A 79 11.89 6.90 -0.59
CA ALA A 79 12.77 5.82 -0.16
C ALA A 79 13.24 5.95 1.29
N ASP A 80 13.21 7.17 1.84
CA ASP A 80 13.58 7.39 3.23
C ASP A 80 12.37 7.43 4.16
N GLY A 81 11.18 7.14 3.64
CA GLY A 81 9.96 7.11 4.45
C GLY A 81 9.98 5.97 5.45
N ARG A 82 9.29 6.17 6.57
CA ARG A 82 9.31 5.21 7.66
C ARG A 82 7.98 4.52 7.90
N ALA A 83 6.88 5.07 7.42
CA ALA A 83 5.57 4.60 7.80
C ALA A 83 4.63 4.46 6.62
N VAL A 84 3.77 3.45 6.71
CA VAL A 84 2.64 3.25 5.81
C VAL A 84 1.39 3.25 6.68
N ILE A 85 0.38 4.01 6.28
CA ILE A 85 -0.87 4.09 7.01
C ILE A 85 -1.93 3.36 6.22
N LEU A 86 -2.59 2.40 6.87
CA LEU A 86 -3.72 1.68 6.27
C LEU A 86 -4.98 2.04 7.02
N THR A 87 -6.01 2.39 6.28
CA THR A 87 -7.31 2.71 6.88
C THR A 87 -7.98 1.44 7.35
N LYS A 88 -8.96 1.61 8.25
CA LYS A 88 -9.74 0.47 8.73
C LYS A 88 -10.39 -0.28 7.56
N ASN A 89 -10.91 0.44 6.57
CA ASN A 89 -11.54 -0.19 5.42
C ASN A 89 -10.55 -1.05 4.63
N GLU A 90 -9.33 -0.57 4.45
CA GLU A 90 -8.28 -1.33 3.76
C GLU A 90 -7.91 -2.59 4.53
N ILE A 91 -7.78 -2.46 5.85
CA ILE A 91 -7.47 -3.61 6.71
C ILE A 91 -8.58 -4.65 6.67
N LEU A 92 -9.84 -4.21 6.78
CA LEU A 92 -10.96 -5.13 6.73
C LEU A 92 -11.04 -5.85 5.38
N ALA A 93 -10.75 -5.14 4.29
CA ALA A 93 -10.70 -5.74 2.97
C ALA A 93 -9.64 -6.84 2.91
N SER A 94 -8.46 -6.58 3.50
CA SER A 94 -7.39 -7.58 3.51
C SER A 94 -7.78 -8.82 4.31
N LEU A 95 -8.48 -8.64 5.42
CA LEU A 95 -8.90 -9.75 6.26
C LEU A 95 -10.03 -10.56 5.60
N ASN A 96 -10.86 -9.91 4.80
CA ASN A 96 -11.97 -10.58 4.12
C ASN A 96 -11.53 -11.39 2.91
N ALA A 97 -10.38 -11.06 2.31
CA ALA A 97 -9.89 -11.76 1.12
C ALA A 97 -8.39 -12.05 1.27
N PRO A 98 -8.00 -12.83 2.27
CA PRO A 98 -6.57 -12.97 2.61
C PRO A 98 -5.73 -13.60 1.50
N ASP A 99 -6.33 -14.41 0.65
CA ASP A 99 -5.58 -15.06 -0.44
C ASP A 99 -5.46 -14.17 -1.67
N ALA A 100 -6.34 -13.17 -1.80
CA ALA A 100 -6.39 -12.32 -2.99
C ALA A 100 -5.83 -10.93 -2.77
N TYR A 101 -5.77 -10.47 -1.52
CA TYR A 101 -5.39 -9.09 -1.20
C TYR A 101 -3.88 -8.94 -1.14
N ILE A 102 -3.37 -7.92 -1.80
CA ILE A 102 -1.94 -7.62 -1.86
C ILE A 102 -1.75 -6.16 -1.49
N LEU A 103 -0.84 -5.89 -0.55
CA LEU A 103 -0.38 -4.54 -0.29
C LEU A 103 0.88 -4.33 -1.10
N ALA A 104 0.84 -3.40 -2.06
CA ALA A 104 1.98 -3.10 -2.92
C ALA A 104 2.67 -1.84 -2.41
N ILE A 105 3.91 -1.97 -1.99
CA ILE A 105 4.71 -0.84 -1.54
C ILE A 105 5.69 -0.48 -2.64
N VAL A 106 5.63 0.78 -3.07
CA VAL A 106 6.50 1.28 -4.12
C VAL A 106 7.36 2.39 -3.54
N LEU A 107 8.65 2.13 -3.48
CA LEU A 107 9.60 3.14 -3.01
C LEU A 107 10.01 4.03 -4.17
N ILE A 108 10.09 5.32 -3.92
CA ILE A 108 10.39 6.33 -4.92
C ILE A 108 11.65 7.07 -4.48
N GLU A 109 12.61 7.16 -5.38
CA GLU A 109 13.86 7.83 -5.09
C GLU A 109 14.24 8.69 -6.28
N ALA A 110 14.47 9.98 -6.05
CA ALA A 110 14.83 10.94 -7.10
C ALA A 110 13.85 10.90 -8.29
N GLY A 111 12.56 10.73 -7.99
CA GLY A 111 11.52 10.73 -9.02
C GLY A 111 11.34 9.40 -9.75
N PHE A 112 12.12 8.38 -9.39
CA PHE A 112 12.02 7.06 -10.04
C PHE A 112 11.49 6.04 -9.06
N THR A 113 10.65 5.12 -9.55
CA THR A 113 10.12 4.04 -8.73
C THR A 113 11.07 2.86 -8.73
N ARG A 114 11.17 2.20 -7.57
CA ARG A 114 11.81 0.90 -7.48
C ARG A 114 10.75 -0.16 -7.81
N GLU A 115 11.18 -1.38 -7.99
CA GLU A 115 10.25 -2.47 -8.24
C GLU A 115 9.28 -2.59 -7.07
N PRO A 116 7.96 -2.69 -7.32
CA PRO A 116 7.01 -2.83 -6.24
C PRO A 116 7.29 -4.08 -5.39
N VAL A 117 7.07 -3.95 -4.10
CA VAL A 117 7.17 -5.07 -3.16
C VAL A 117 5.75 -5.45 -2.75
N TYR A 118 5.40 -6.71 -2.93
CA TYR A 118 4.06 -7.22 -2.62
C TYR A 118 4.08 -7.88 -1.25
N VAL A 119 3.18 -7.44 -0.39
CA VAL A 119 3.07 -7.94 0.98
C VAL A 119 1.68 -8.54 1.16
N ARG A 120 1.64 -9.77 1.67
CA ARG A 120 0.38 -10.45 1.92
C ARG A 120 0.26 -10.76 3.40
N ARG A 121 -0.97 -10.87 3.88
CA ARG A 121 -1.26 -11.31 5.26
C ARG A 121 -0.48 -10.53 6.30
N PHE A 122 -0.47 -9.21 6.14
CA PHE A 122 0.33 -8.31 6.97
C PHE A 122 -0.35 -7.93 8.28
N PHE A 123 -1.59 -8.36 8.48
CA PHE A 123 -2.34 -7.98 9.65
C PHE A 123 -3.18 -9.19 10.08
N ASP A 124 -3.17 -9.53 11.36
CA ASP A 124 -3.73 -10.78 11.84
C ASP A 124 -4.82 -10.62 12.90
N ARG A 125 -5.31 -9.40 13.10
CA ARG A 125 -6.40 -9.14 14.04
C ARG A 125 -7.39 -8.14 13.45
N SER A 126 -8.62 -8.14 13.97
CA SER A 126 -9.58 -7.11 13.57
C SER A 126 -9.18 -5.78 14.18
N PRO A 127 -9.37 -4.66 13.46
CA PRO A 127 -9.14 -3.34 14.03
C PRO A 127 -10.08 -3.13 15.22
N GLY A 128 -9.61 -2.41 16.24
CA GLY A 128 -10.45 -2.06 17.38
C GLY A 128 -11.59 -1.16 16.97
N PHE A 129 -12.64 -1.13 17.80
CA PHE A 129 -13.83 -0.36 17.48
C PHE A 129 -13.53 1.11 17.18
N ALA A 130 -12.62 1.69 17.94
CA ALA A 130 -12.26 3.09 17.78
C ALA A 130 -11.11 3.34 16.81
N GLU A 131 -10.47 2.30 16.29
CA GLU A 131 -9.38 2.46 15.34
C GLU A 131 -9.95 2.83 13.98
N THR A 132 -9.42 3.91 13.39
CA THR A 132 -9.79 4.30 12.03
C THR A 132 -8.65 4.03 11.05
N ALA A 133 -7.45 3.85 11.55
CA ALA A 133 -6.27 3.55 10.75
C ALA A 133 -5.22 2.88 11.63
N VAL A 134 -4.29 2.18 10.98
CA VAL A 134 -3.15 1.56 11.65
C VAL A 134 -1.88 1.98 10.93
N VAL A 135 -0.85 2.34 11.71
CA VAL A 135 0.45 2.75 11.18
C VAL A 135 1.38 1.56 11.20
N PHE A 136 1.99 1.26 10.06
CA PHE A 136 2.96 0.18 9.93
C PHE A 136 4.33 0.75 9.66
N ASN A 137 5.36 0.10 10.18
CA ASN A 137 6.74 0.44 9.84
C ASN A 137 7.06 -0.13 8.45
N VAL A 138 7.60 0.73 7.56
CA VAL A 138 7.89 0.33 6.19
C VAL A 138 8.88 -0.84 6.15
N ASP A 139 9.94 -0.76 6.95
CA ASP A 139 10.96 -1.82 6.91
C ASP A 139 10.41 -3.16 7.36
N ASP A 140 9.50 -3.16 8.35
CA ASP A 140 8.86 -4.40 8.80
C ASP A 140 8.04 -5.02 7.68
N LEU A 141 7.29 -4.20 6.94
CA LEU A 141 6.50 -4.69 5.81
C LEU A 141 7.39 -5.23 4.70
N LEU A 142 8.45 -4.49 4.37
CA LEU A 142 9.36 -4.92 3.32
C LEU A 142 10.03 -6.25 3.66
N SER A 143 10.29 -6.49 4.94
CA SER A 143 10.97 -7.72 5.37
C SER A 143 10.16 -8.97 5.11
N ILE A 144 8.83 -8.86 5.05
CA ILE A 144 7.95 -10.01 4.79
C ILE A 144 7.41 -10.00 3.37
N GLY A 145 7.77 -8.99 2.59
CA GLY A 145 7.29 -8.87 1.22
C GLY A 145 8.19 -9.56 0.21
N LYS A 146 7.74 -9.60 -1.02
CA LYS A 146 8.50 -10.13 -2.16
C LYS A 146 8.37 -9.16 -3.32
N ASN A 147 9.42 -9.08 -4.14
CA ASN A 147 9.35 -8.26 -5.34
C ASN A 147 8.20 -8.73 -6.25
N ALA A 148 7.56 -7.79 -6.90
CA ALA A 148 6.39 -8.08 -7.73
C ALA A 148 6.71 -9.11 -8.81
N SER A 149 7.92 -9.08 -9.36
CA SER A 149 8.33 -10.03 -10.41
C SER A 149 8.32 -11.48 -9.93
N LEU A 150 8.30 -11.72 -8.63
CA LEU A 150 8.20 -13.08 -8.09
C LEU A 150 6.75 -13.54 -7.91
N GLY A 151 5.82 -12.72 -8.33
CA GLY A 151 4.42 -13.10 -8.29
C GLY A 151 3.66 -12.67 -7.09
#